data_abc6a7ffdc9bfbc28f9080bd2f30f6ad
#
_entry.id   abc6a7ffdc9bfbc28f9080bd2f30f6ad
#
_cell.length_a   1.000
_cell.length_b   1.000
_cell.length_c   1.000
_cell.angle_alpha   90.00
_cell.angle_beta   90.00
_cell.angle_gamma   90.00
#
_symmetry.space_group_name_H-M   'P 1'
#
loop_
_entity.id
_entity.type
_entity.pdbx_description
1 polymer ?
#
loop_
_entity_poly.entity_id
_entity_poly.type
_entity_poly.pdbx_seq_one_letter_code
_entity_poly.pdbx_strand_id
1 'polypeptide(L)'
;MVGGLDIFRERFSQFSDNFVIIGGTACDEILSGTGMRPRATMDIDIVVIVENMTSEFARAFWAFIAEGGYRLGVRKDKDEAPKYVLYSFDHGKVGFPVKVELLSRHNEIFTSAAHTEPLPIDGEVSSLSTIILDEPYYNLTVQNSFVSASLRYAAPLALMALKARAYLNLIADREAGKKINTKDILKHRNDVLKLTATLTGTDRAIVDAEIADTIRAFAEGLLQSLPNQSLQDALRSSEAAIRMFLEALPTYYTARQ
;
A
#
# COMPACT_ATOMS: atom_id res chain seq x y z
N MET A 1 -16.75 -2.09 1.80
CA MET A 1 -16.19 -3.48 1.79
C MET A 1 -15.68 -3.76 0.38
N VAL A 2 -14.48 -4.26 0.28
CA VAL A 2 -13.81 -4.56 -1.00
C VAL A 2 -14.47 -5.77 -1.64
N GLY A 3 -14.83 -5.68 -2.92
CA GLY A 3 -15.43 -6.80 -3.66
C GLY A 3 -14.46 -7.99 -3.73
N GLY A 4 -14.94 -9.19 -3.41
CA GLY A 4 -14.14 -10.42 -3.43
C GLY A 4 -13.20 -10.63 -2.23
N LEU A 5 -13.15 -9.71 -1.25
CA LEU A 5 -12.32 -9.88 -0.06
C LEU A 5 -12.75 -11.10 0.78
N ASP A 6 -14.03 -11.46 0.77
CA ASP A 6 -14.52 -12.62 1.52
C ASP A 6 -13.99 -13.93 0.94
N ILE A 7 -13.99 -14.08 -0.39
CA ILE A 7 -13.37 -15.24 -1.05
C ILE A 7 -11.87 -15.27 -0.80
N PHE A 8 -11.21 -14.11 -0.86
CA PHE A 8 -9.78 -14.02 -0.54
C PHE A 8 -9.52 -14.47 0.90
N ARG A 9 -10.32 -14.00 1.85
CA ARG A 9 -10.22 -14.37 3.28
C ARG A 9 -10.41 -15.88 3.47
N GLU A 10 -11.42 -16.49 2.85
CA GLU A 10 -11.66 -17.92 2.94
C GLU A 10 -10.44 -18.75 2.51
N ARG A 11 -9.75 -18.31 1.44
CA ARG A 11 -8.59 -19.01 0.88
C ARG A 11 -7.30 -18.77 1.64
N PHE A 12 -7.12 -17.58 2.24
CA PHE A 12 -5.83 -17.16 2.78
C PHE A 12 -5.80 -16.95 4.29
N SER A 13 -6.88 -17.23 5.01
CA SER A 13 -6.95 -17.07 6.47
C SER A 13 -5.87 -17.84 7.23
N GLN A 14 -5.45 -19.01 6.73
CA GLN A 14 -4.39 -19.84 7.32
C GLN A 14 -2.97 -19.36 6.96
N PHE A 15 -2.83 -18.39 6.06
CA PHE A 15 -1.57 -17.87 5.54
C PHE A 15 -1.29 -16.44 5.97
N SER A 16 -1.91 -15.96 7.04
CA SER A 16 -1.77 -14.57 7.50
C SER A 16 -0.33 -14.16 7.80
N ASP A 17 0.57 -15.12 8.05
CA ASP A 17 1.99 -14.86 8.30
C ASP A 17 2.85 -14.80 7.03
N ASN A 18 2.27 -15.09 5.88
CA ASN A 18 3.00 -15.09 4.61
C ASN A 18 2.91 -13.78 3.83
N PHE A 19 2.00 -12.89 4.22
CA PHE A 19 1.76 -11.64 3.50
C PHE A 19 1.21 -10.52 4.37
N VAL A 20 1.29 -9.30 3.84
CA VAL A 20 0.63 -8.11 4.39
C VAL A 20 -0.20 -7.45 3.30
N ILE A 21 -1.49 -7.24 3.54
CA ILE A 21 -2.35 -6.43 2.67
C ILE A 21 -2.03 -4.96 2.92
N ILE A 22 -1.81 -4.21 1.83
CA ILE A 22 -1.53 -2.77 1.84
C ILE A 22 -2.58 -1.99 1.05
N GLY A 23 -2.28 -0.78 0.69
CA GLY A 23 -3.06 0.00 -0.29
C GLY A 23 -4.42 0.46 0.21
N GLY A 24 -5.39 0.43 -0.69
CA GLY A 24 -6.76 0.88 -0.45
C GLY A 24 -7.53 -0.06 0.46
N THR A 25 -7.32 -1.37 0.31
CA THR A 25 -7.99 -2.42 1.08
C THR A 25 -7.61 -2.37 2.56
N ALA A 26 -6.34 -2.13 2.88
CA ALA A 26 -5.92 -1.94 4.27
C ALA A 26 -6.48 -0.64 4.87
N CYS A 27 -6.57 0.44 4.09
CA CYS A 27 -7.25 1.67 4.54
C CYS A 27 -8.75 1.43 4.80
N ASP A 28 -9.44 0.65 3.96
CA ASP A 28 -10.85 0.31 4.15
C ASP A 28 -11.06 -0.43 5.49
N GLU A 29 -10.22 -1.40 5.79
CA GLU A 29 -10.26 -2.15 7.06
C GLU A 29 -10.11 -1.23 8.27
N ILE A 30 -9.10 -0.36 8.28
CA ILE A 30 -8.84 0.55 9.40
C ILE A 30 -9.96 1.57 9.56
N LEU A 31 -10.38 2.21 8.48
CA LEU A 31 -11.34 3.32 8.52
C LEU A 31 -12.77 2.86 8.77
N SER A 32 -13.14 1.65 8.36
CA SER A 32 -14.49 1.10 8.56
C SER A 32 -14.88 1.02 10.03
N GLY A 33 -13.90 0.81 10.95
CA GLY A 33 -14.13 0.79 12.40
C GLY A 33 -14.31 2.17 13.04
N THR A 34 -14.05 3.28 12.31
CA THR A 34 -13.97 4.63 12.88
C THR A 34 -15.17 5.53 12.54
N GLY A 35 -16.13 5.03 11.77
CA GLY A 35 -17.24 5.83 11.24
C GLY A 35 -16.86 6.75 10.07
N MET A 36 -15.58 6.83 9.71
CA MET A 36 -15.12 7.52 8.50
C MET A 36 -15.42 6.67 7.27
N ARG A 37 -15.78 7.33 6.17
CA ARG A 37 -15.99 6.62 4.90
C ARG A 37 -14.65 6.43 4.19
N PRO A 38 -14.18 5.18 4.02
CA PRO A 38 -13.05 4.90 3.14
C PRO A 38 -13.45 5.21 1.68
N ARG A 39 -12.45 5.39 0.82
CA ARG A 39 -12.73 5.45 -0.62
C ARG A 39 -13.06 4.04 -1.13
N ALA A 40 -13.91 3.95 -2.15
CA ALA A 40 -14.13 2.67 -2.81
C ALA A 40 -12.82 2.15 -3.41
N THR A 41 -12.51 0.88 -3.14
CA THR A 41 -11.42 0.13 -3.76
C THR A 41 -11.92 -1.23 -4.21
N MET A 42 -11.34 -1.78 -5.26
CA MET A 42 -11.71 -3.07 -5.82
C MET A 42 -10.48 -4.00 -5.96
N ASP A 43 -9.32 -3.47 -5.59
CA ASP A 43 -8.03 -4.10 -5.78
C ASP A 43 -7.50 -4.58 -4.43
N ILE A 44 -6.81 -5.71 -4.42
CA ILE A 44 -6.06 -6.19 -3.26
C ILE A 44 -4.58 -6.12 -3.59
N ASP A 45 -3.86 -5.27 -2.86
CA ASP A 45 -2.41 -5.12 -2.96
C ASP A 45 -1.76 -5.92 -1.82
N ILE A 46 -0.86 -6.84 -2.13
CA ILE A 46 -0.25 -7.78 -1.19
C ILE A 46 1.27 -7.67 -1.24
N VAL A 47 1.89 -7.51 -0.10
CA VAL A 47 3.34 -7.66 0.10
C VAL A 47 3.62 -9.04 0.65
N VAL A 48 4.46 -9.80 -0.03
CA VAL A 48 4.88 -11.12 0.45
C VAL A 48 5.95 -10.98 1.52
N ILE A 49 5.76 -11.65 2.64
CA ILE A 49 6.79 -11.78 3.69
C ILE A 49 7.71 -12.93 3.27
N VAL A 50 8.83 -12.57 2.63
CA VAL A 50 9.72 -13.57 2.01
C VAL A 50 10.37 -14.50 3.02
N GLU A 51 10.58 -14.03 4.24
CA GLU A 51 11.14 -14.80 5.34
C GLU A 51 10.21 -15.94 5.80
N ASN A 52 8.91 -15.79 5.56
CA ASN A 52 7.88 -16.76 5.93
C ASN A 52 7.30 -17.52 4.73
N MET A 53 7.89 -17.38 3.55
CA MET A 53 7.38 -17.99 2.34
C MET A 53 7.37 -19.53 2.44
N THR A 54 6.20 -20.12 2.10
CA THR A 54 6.03 -21.58 2.03
C THR A 54 5.52 -22.00 0.64
N SER A 55 5.86 -23.24 0.25
CA SER A 55 5.36 -23.80 -1.00
C SER A 55 3.83 -23.96 -0.99
N GLU A 56 3.23 -24.16 0.19
CA GLU A 56 1.80 -24.25 0.39
C GLU A 56 1.11 -22.94 0.06
N PHE A 57 1.63 -21.80 0.57
CA PHE A 57 1.13 -20.48 0.24
C PHE A 57 1.25 -20.20 -1.26
N ALA A 58 2.43 -20.45 -1.85
CA ALA A 58 2.66 -20.22 -3.27
C ALA A 58 1.66 -21.02 -4.13
N ARG A 59 1.46 -22.32 -3.85
CA ARG A 59 0.46 -23.15 -4.55
C ARG A 59 -0.96 -22.64 -4.37
N ALA A 60 -1.35 -22.28 -3.14
CA ALA A 60 -2.68 -21.74 -2.85
C ALA A 60 -2.93 -20.43 -3.62
N PHE A 61 -1.92 -19.56 -3.69
CA PHE A 61 -2.01 -18.30 -4.43
C PHE A 61 -2.22 -18.56 -5.93
N TRP A 62 -1.41 -19.40 -6.55
CA TRP A 62 -1.56 -19.70 -7.98
C TRP A 62 -2.87 -20.43 -8.30
N ALA A 63 -3.34 -21.29 -7.40
CA ALA A 63 -4.65 -21.93 -7.53
C ALA A 63 -5.78 -20.87 -7.49
N PHE A 64 -5.68 -19.88 -6.59
CA PHE A 64 -6.62 -18.77 -6.50
C PHE A 64 -6.65 -17.91 -7.77
N ILE A 65 -5.48 -17.59 -8.32
CA ILE A 65 -5.36 -16.84 -9.56
C ILE A 65 -6.00 -17.60 -10.73
N ALA A 66 -5.72 -18.90 -10.85
CA ALA A 66 -6.29 -19.75 -11.89
C ALA A 66 -7.83 -19.88 -11.74
N GLU A 67 -8.32 -20.14 -10.52
CA GLU A 67 -9.76 -20.25 -10.23
C GLU A 67 -10.49 -18.93 -10.51
N GLY A 68 -9.88 -17.80 -10.17
CA GLY A 68 -10.42 -16.47 -10.43
C GLY A 68 -10.47 -16.09 -11.90
N GLY A 69 -9.80 -16.85 -12.77
CA GLY A 69 -9.75 -16.59 -14.21
C GLY A 69 -8.99 -15.31 -14.55
N TYR A 70 -8.08 -14.91 -13.68
CA TYR A 70 -7.29 -13.69 -13.86
C TYR A 70 -6.38 -13.77 -15.08
N ARG A 71 -6.13 -12.60 -15.64
CA ARG A 71 -5.14 -12.41 -16.70
C ARG A 71 -3.90 -11.77 -16.10
N LEU A 72 -2.74 -12.35 -16.38
CA LEU A 72 -1.47 -11.74 -16.03
C LEU A 72 -1.29 -10.45 -16.83
N GLY A 73 -1.11 -9.33 -16.15
CA GLY A 73 -0.76 -8.06 -16.78
C GLY A 73 0.61 -8.20 -17.45
N VAL A 74 0.65 -8.14 -18.77
CA VAL A 74 1.89 -8.17 -19.53
C VAL A 74 2.44 -6.76 -19.62
N ARG A 75 3.57 -6.47 -18.97
CA ARG A 75 4.38 -5.31 -19.30
C ARG A 75 5.34 -5.67 -20.46
N LYS A 76 5.35 -4.77 -21.42
CA LYS A 76 6.36 -4.82 -22.47
C LYS A 76 7.48 -3.90 -22.05
N ASP A 77 8.58 -4.41 -21.48
CA ASP A 77 9.89 -3.83 -21.71
C ASP A 77 11.03 -4.77 -21.28
N LYS A 78 12.22 -4.52 -21.82
CA LYS A 78 13.33 -5.44 -21.99
C LYS A 78 14.49 -5.08 -21.07
N ASP A 79 15.29 -6.11 -20.74
CA ASP A 79 16.70 -6.03 -20.38
C ASP A 79 17.05 -5.53 -18.98
N GLU A 80 16.84 -6.35 -17.95
CA GLU A 80 17.74 -6.61 -16.82
C GLU A 80 17.04 -7.53 -15.82
N ALA A 81 17.75 -8.49 -15.21
CA ALA A 81 17.15 -9.38 -14.21
C ALA A 81 16.79 -8.57 -12.96
N PRO A 82 15.49 -8.35 -12.65
CA PRO A 82 15.10 -7.50 -11.54
C PRO A 82 15.37 -8.19 -10.19
N LYS A 83 15.84 -7.42 -9.22
CA LYS A 83 15.93 -7.87 -7.82
C LYS A 83 14.55 -8.12 -7.18
N TYR A 84 13.50 -7.60 -7.79
CA TYR A 84 12.15 -7.57 -7.24
C TYR A 84 11.13 -7.89 -8.32
N VAL A 85 10.00 -8.46 -7.92
CA VAL A 85 8.96 -8.89 -8.84
C VAL A 85 7.59 -8.36 -8.43
N LEU A 86 6.86 -7.87 -9.42
CA LEU A 86 5.45 -7.53 -9.29
C LEU A 86 4.66 -8.46 -10.19
N TYR A 87 3.67 -9.11 -9.61
CA TYR A 87 2.62 -9.77 -10.37
C TYR A 87 1.35 -8.94 -10.29
N SER A 88 0.81 -8.55 -11.44
CA SER A 88 -0.47 -7.85 -11.55
C SER A 88 -1.45 -8.76 -12.28
N PHE A 89 -2.57 -9.05 -11.64
CA PHE A 89 -3.60 -9.95 -12.13
C PHE A 89 -4.91 -9.17 -12.25
N ASP A 90 -5.38 -8.97 -13.47
CA ASP A 90 -6.58 -8.21 -13.78
C ASP A 90 -7.73 -9.13 -14.21
N HIS A 91 -8.95 -8.58 -14.22
CA HIS A 91 -10.15 -9.22 -14.74
C HIS A 91 -10.60 -10.44 -13.94
N GLY A 92 -10.50 -10.41 -12.62
CA GLY A 92 -11.11 -11.43 -11.78
C GLY A 92 -12.60 -11.62 -12.09
N LYS A 93 -13.06 -12.88 -12.15
CA LYS A 93 -14.46 -13.20 -12.39
C LYS A 93 -15.37 -12.68 -11.27
N VAL A 94 -16.67 -12.62 -11.53
CA VAL A 94 -17.68 -12.19 -10.54
C VAL A 94 -17.50 -12.95 -9.22
N GLY A 95 -17.44 -12.22 -8.11
CA GLY A 95 -17.21 -12.73 -6.77
C GLY A 95 -15.76 -12.66 -6.31
N PHE A 96 -14.80 -12.59 -7.22
CA PHE A 96 -13.38 -12.40 -6.93
C PHE A 96 -13.01 -10.91 -6.91
N PRO A 97 -11.87 -10.51 -6.28
CA PRO A 97 -11.33 -9.17 -6.45
C PRO A 97 -11.13 -8.84 -7.93
N VAL A 98 -11.41 -7.61 -8.31
CA VAL A 98 -11.25 -7.18 -9.72
C VAL A 98 -9.80 -7.27 -10.16
N LYS A 99 -8.89 -6.90 -9.23
CA LYS A 99 -7.46 -6.93 -9.45
C LYS A 99 -6.73 -7.42 -8.19
N VAL A 100 -5.66 -8.17 -8.39
CA VAL A 100 -4.72 -8.55 -7.33
C VAL A 100 -3.32 -8.14 -7.77
N GLU A 101 -2.61 -7.41 -6.92
CA GLU A 101 -1.20 -7.09 -7.09
C GLU A 101 -0.39 -7.79 -6.01
N LEU A 102 0.63 -8.53 -6.43
CA LEU A 102 1.53 -9.23 -5.53
C LEU A 102 2.94 -8.69 -5.69
N LEU A 103 3.46 -8.16 -4.61
CA LEU A 103 4.79 -7.59 -4.50
C LEU A 103 5.67 -8.55 -3.73
N SER A 104 6.75 -9.00 -4.35
CA SER A 104 7.71 -9.90 -3.70
C SER A 104 9.13 -9.47 -4.03
N ARG A 105 10.03 -9.59 -3.05
CA ARG A 105 11.45 -9.75 -3.34
C ARG A 105 11.61 -11.07 -4.08
N HIS A 106 12.64 -11.22 -4.92
CA HIS A 106 12.87 -12.43 -5.68
C HIS A 106 12.85 -13.66 -4.76
N ASN A 107 11.92 -14.58 -5.00
CA ASN A 107 11.79 -15.81 -4.24
C ASN A 107 11.58 -16.99 -5.19
N GLU A 108 12.53 -17.90 -5.23
CA GLU A 108 12.55 -19.07 -6.12
C GLU A 108 11.36 -20.01 -5.85
N ILE A 109 10.93 -20.15 -4.60
CA ILE A 109 9.79 -21.01 -4.22
C ILE A 109 8.53 -20.51 -4.91
N PHE A 110 8.30 -19.19 -4.90
CA PHE A 110 7.11 -18.59 -5.51
C PHE A 110 7.15 -18.74 -7.03
N THR A 111 8.28 -18.44 -7.63
CA THR A 111 8.50 -18.53 -9.08
C THR A 111 8.39 -19.96 -9.59
N SER A 112 9.01 -20.93 -8.91
CA SER A 112 8.97 -22.34 -9.32
C SER A 112 7.58 -22.96 -9.22
N ALA A 113 6.75 -22.53 -8.25
CA ALA A 113 5.37 -22.98 -8.11
C ALA A 113 4.45 -22.45 -9.22
N ALA A 114 4.82 -21.32 -9.84
CA ALA A 114 4.02 -20.65 -10.84
C ALA A 114 4.17 -21.22 -12.25
N HIS A 115 5.32 -21.78 -12.60
CA HIS A 115 5.74 -22.02 -13.98
C HIS A 115 5.62 -20.78 -14.90
N THR A 116 5.62 -19.58 -14.30
CA THR A 116 5.49 -18.28 -14.96
C THR A 116 6.69 -17.42 -14.62
N GLU A 117 7.19 -16.67 -15.59
CA GLU A 117 8.23 -15.69 -15.32
C GLU A 117 7.64 -14.46 -14.59
N PRO A 118 8.31 -13.96 -13.56
CA PRO A 118 7.90 -12.74 -12.88
C PRO A 118 7.97 -11.54 -13.82
N LEU A 119 7.04 -10.61 -13.65
CA LEU A 119 7.09 -9.34 -14.39
C LEU A 119 8.21 -8.47 -13.80
N PRO A 120 9.13 -7.94 -14.63
CA PRO A 120 10.09 -6.95 -14.18
C PRO A 120 9.36 -5.68 -13.74
N ILE A 121 9.86 -5.04 -12.69
CA ILE A 121 9.33 -3.76 -12.22
C ILE A 121 10.06 -2.66 -12.96
N ASP A 122 9.37 -2.04 -13.91
CA ASP A 122 9.79 -0.77 -14.50
C ASP A 122 9.20 0.41 -13.73
N GLY A 123 9.85 1.58 -13.83
CA GLY A 123 9.49 2.80 -13.12
C GLY A 123 8.06 3.35 -13.32
N GLU A 124 7.22 2.67 -14.11
CA GLU A 124 5.81 3.00 -14.31
C GLU A 124 4.83 2.15 -13.49
N VAL A 125 5.32 1.24 -12.65
CA VAL A 125 4.48 0.47 -11.72
C VAL A 125 3.89 1.42 -10.69
N SER A 126 2.75 1.06 -10.10
CA SER A 126 2.09 1.88 -9.09
C SER A 126 3.11 2.39 -8.07
N SER A 127 3.02 3.66 -7.71
CA SER A 127 4.00 4.30 -6.82
C SER A 127 4.18 3.56 -5.48
N LEU A 128 3.15 2.84 -4.99
CA LEU A 128 3.26 2.00 -3.80
C LEU A 128 4.11 0.76 -4.03
N SER A 129 3.97 0.14 -5.19
CA SER A 129 4.72 -1.06 -5.55
C SER A 129 6.23 -0.81 -5.57
N THR A 130 6.65 0.31 -6.13
CA THR A 130 8.07 0.68 -6.19
C THR A 130 8.62 1.01 -4.79
N ILE A 131 7.84 1.71 -3.96
CA ILE A 131 8.26 2.12 -2.62
C ILE A 131 8.47 0.92 -1.69
N ILE A 132 7.58 -0.07 -1.72
CA ILE A 132 7.68 -1.24 -0.83
C ILE A 132 8.93 -2.10 -1.10
N LEU A 133 9.60 -1.87 -2.21
CA LEU A 133 10.84 -2.57 -2.55
C LEU A 133 12.06 -1.99 -1.83
N ASP A 134 11.98 -0.75 -1.35
CA ASP A 134 13.01 -0.19 -0.49
C ASP A 134 12.95 -0.87 0.88
N GLU A 135 14.10 -1.32 1.34
CA GLU A 135 14.20 -2.13 2.57
C GLU A 135 13.60 -1.45 3.80
N PRO A 136 13.82 -0.16 4.06
CA PRO A 136 13.19 0.55 5.16
C PRO A 136 11.66 0.48 5.15
N TYR A 137 11.04 0.66 4.00
CA TYR A 137 9.58 0.63 3.85
C TYR A 137 9.01 -0.79 3.94
N TYR A 138 9.72 -1.78 3.39
CA TYR A 138 9.36 -3.18 3.56
C TYR A 138 9.39 -3.58 5.04
N ASN A 139 10.50 -3.32 5.73
CA ASN A 139 10.67 -3.64 7.15
C ASN A 139 9.61 -2.94 8.01
N LEU A 140 9.36 -1.65 7.76
CA LEU A 140 8.29 -0.92 8.45
C LEU A 140 6.93 -1.60 8.25
N THR A 141 6.61 -2.00 7.02
CA THR A 141 5.32 -2.60 6.68
C THR A 141 5.13 -3.95 7.34
N VAL A 142 6.14 -4.81 7.33
CA VAL A 142 6.08 -6.14 7.96
C VAL A 142 5.98 -6.01 9.48
N GLN A 143 6.83 -5.17 10.10
CA GLN A 143 6.89 -4.99 11.55
C GLN A 143 5.66 -4.24 12.11
N ASN A 144 5.09 -3.31 11.33
CA ASN A 144 3.89 -2.56 11.69
C ASN A 144 2.68 -3.07 10.89
N SER A 145 2.28 -4.27 11.21
CA SER A 145 1.11 -4.94 10.67
C SER A 145 0.27 -5.55 11.79
N PHE A 146 -1.00 -5.78 11.53
CA PHE A 146 -1.93 -6.40 12.47
C PHE A 146 -2.83 -7.41 11.77
N VAL A 147 -3.38 -8.35 12.51
CA VAL A 147 -4.33 -9.33 11.98
C VAL A 147 -5.75 -8.91 12.35
N SER A 148 -6.61 -8.84 11.35
CA SER A 148 -8.04 -8.61 11.50
C SER A 148 -8.80 -9.60 10.63
N ALA A 149 -9.84 -10.23 11.18
CA ALA A 149 -10.64 -11.24 10.51
C ALA A 149 -9.78 -12.28 9.73
N SER A 150 -8.71 -12.75 10.38
CA SER A 150 -7.75 -13.76 9.87
C SER A 150 -6.91 -13.33 8.65
N LEU A 151 -6.87 -12.06 8.31
CA LEU A 151 -5.95 -11.52 7.32
C LEU A 151 -5.01 -10.49 7.96
N ARG A 152 -3.78 -10.40 7.46
CA ARG A 152 -2.81 -9.42 7.95
C ARG A 152 -2.84 -8.17 7.09
N TYR A 153 -2.90 -7.02 7.74
CA TYR A 153 -2.96 -5.70 7.14
C TYR A 153 -1.83 -4.82 7.66
N ALA A 154 -1.30 -3.95 6.82
CA ALA A 154 -0.39 -2.90 7.28
C ALA A 154 -1.10 -1.95 8.24
N ALA A 155 -0.45 -1.64 9.36
CA ALA A 155 -0.96 -0.72 10.37
C ALA A 155 -0.96 0.74 9.88
N PRO A 156 -1.71 1.65 10.51
CA PRO A 156 -1.83 3.03 10.08
C PRO A 156 -0.49 3.71 9.80
N LEU A 157 0.49 3.59 10.70
CA LEU A 157 1.80 4.24 10.53
C LEU A 157 2.57 3.74 9.30
N ALA A 158 2.54 2.43 9.02
CA ALA A 158 3.16 1.88 7.81
C ALA A 158 2.47 2.38 6.53
N LEU A 159 1.12 2.35 6.51
CA LEU A 159 0.36 2.85 5.36
C LEU A 159 0.57 4.34 5.11
N MET A 160 0.63 5.14 6.16
CA MET A 160 0.87 6.58 6.05
C MET A 160 2.24 6.87 5.45
N ALA A 161 3.30 6.15 5.87
CA ALA A 161 4.64 6.28 5.31
C ALA A 161 4.66 5.95 3.81
N LEU A 162 4.08 4.80 3.41
CA LEU A 162 3.96 4.41 2.02
C LEU A 162 3.21 5.44 1.17
N LYS A 163 2.08 5.94 1.67
CA LYS A 163 1.24 6.90 0.94
C LYS A 163 1.84 8.30 0.89
N ALA A 164 2.55 8.74 1.93
CA ALA A 164 3.28 10.01 1.92
C ALA A 164 4.40 9.98 0.87
N ARG A 165 5.18 8.90 0.81
CA ARG A 165 6.21 8.73 -0.22
C ARG A 165 5.61 8.70 -1.62
N ALA A 166 4.52 7.93 -1.81
CA ALA A 166 3.80 7.88 -3.09
C ALA A 166 3.30 9.26 -3.53
N TYR A 167 2.75 10.04 -2.61
CA TYR A 167 2.32 11.41 -2.88
C TYR A 167 3.48 12.29 -3.36
N LEU A 168 4.61 12.28 -2.64
CA LEU A 168 5.79 13.08 -2.98
C LEU A 168 6.39 12.67 -4.33
N ASN A 169 6.49 11.36 -4.60
CA ASN A 169 6.99 10.86 -5.87
C ASN A 169 6.11 11.32 -7.04
N LEU A 170 4.78 11.23 -6.90
CA LEU A 170 3.85 11.68 -7.95
C LEU A 170 3.90 13.20 -8.18
N ILE A 171 4.12 13.99 -7.13
CA ILE A 171 4.34 15.43 -7.27
C ILE A 171 5.62 15.69 -8.06
N ALA A 172 6.74 15.08 -7.67
CA ALA A 172 8.02 15.23 -8.34
C ALA A 172 7.95 14.78 -9.82
N ASP A 173 7.29 13.66 -10.11
CA ASP A 173 7.07 13.17 -11.46
C ASP A 173 6.27 14.15 -12.32
N ARG A 174 5.24 14.75 -11.75
CA ARG A 174 4.45 15.78 -12.43
C ARG A 174 5.27 17.05 -12.71
N GLU A 175 6.09 17.47 -11.75
CA GLU A 175 7.00 18.62 -11.90
C GLU A 175 8.08 18.35 -12.95
N ALA A 176 8.51 17.10 -13.07
CA ALA A 176 9.41 16.63 -14.13
C ALA A 176 8.72 16.51 -15.50
N GLY A 177 7.45 16.90 -15.63
CA GLY A 177 6.69 16.90 -16.89
C GLY A 177 6.02 15.58 -17.27
N LYS A 178 6.01 14.57 -16.39
CA LYS A 178 5.28 13.34 -16.62
C LYS A 178 3.76 13.58 -16.53
N LYS A 179 2.99 12.85 -17.35
CA LYS A 179 1.53 12.93 -17.33
C LYS A 179 0.96 12.15 -16.15
N ILE A 180 0.76 12.81 -15.02
CA ILE A 180 0.21 12.22 -13.78
C ILE A 180 -1.25 12.63 -13.60
N ASN A 181 -2.12 11.64 -13.30
CA ASN A 181 -3.52 11.90 -12.99
C ASN A 181 -3.63 12.56 -11.60
N THR A 182 -4.25 13.72 -11.52
CA THR A 182 -4.47 14.43 -10.25
C THR A 182 -5.22 13.58 -9.22
N LYS A 183 -6.14 12.70 -9.64
CA LYS A 183 -6.86 11.81 -8.72
C LYS A 183 -5.90 10.86 -7.99
N ASP A 184 -4.82 10.42 -8.64
CA ASP A 184 -3.83 9.53 -8.04
C ASP A 184 -2.99 10.24 -6.97
N ILE A 185 -2.66 11.50 -7.17
CA ILE A 185 -2.02 12.33 -6.15
C ILE A 185 -2.95 12.55 -4.96
N LEU A 186 -4.19 12.96 -5.22
CA LEU A 186 -5.14 13.30 -4.17
C LEU A 186 -5.56 12.10 -3.32
N LYS A 187 -5.63 10.88 -3.89
CA LYS A 187 -5.98 9.69 -3.12
C LYS A 187 -4.95 9.43 -2.01
N HIS A 188 -3.64 9.52 -2.31
CA HIS A 188 -2.60 9.28 -1.33
C HIS A 188 -2.59 10.34 -0.24
N ARG A 189 -2.68 11.61 -0.62
CA ARG A 189 -2.79 12.75 0.31
C ARG A 189 -3.93 12.57 1.32
N ASN A 190 -5.11 12.29 0.79
CA ASN A 190 -6.33 12.22 1.60
C ASN A 190 -6.32 10.98 2.51
N ASP A 191 -5.77 9.86 2.04
CA ASP A 191 -5.65 8.64 2.85
C ASP A 191 -4.72 8.87 4.04
N VAL A 192 -3.56 9.54 3.87
CA VAL A 192 -2.65 9.87 4.99
C VAL A 192 -3.40 10.65 6.06
N LEU A 193 -4.10 11.72 5.69
CA LEU A 193 -4.78 12.58 6.66
C LEU A 193 -5.94 11.87 7.36
N LYS A 194 -6.69 11.01 6.65
CA LYS A 194 -7.73 10.20 7.28
C LYS A 194 -7.14 9.20 8.29
N LEU A 195 -6.02 8.57 7.94
CA LEU A 195 -5.33 7.66 8.84
C LEU A 195 -4.75 8.38 10.06
N THR A 196 -4.24 9.61 9.91
CA THR A 196 -3.76 10.41 11.05
C THR A 196 -4.85 10.62 12.09
N ALA A 197 -6.11 10.81 11.65
CA ALA A 197 -7.24 10.98 12.56
C ALA A 197 -7.62 9.69 13.32
N THR A 198 -7.05 8.53 12.98
CA THR A 198 -7.26 7.27 13.71
C THR A 198 -6.22 7.04 14.80
N LEU A 199 -5.14 7.81 14.81
CA LEU A 199 -4.03 7.63 15.75
C LEU A 199 -4.34 8.25 17.12
N THR A 200 -3.75 7.66 18.13
CA THR A 200 -3.78 8.13 19.51
C THR A 200 -2.45 8.82 19.87
N GLY A 201 -2.41 9.52 20.99
CA GLY A 201 -1.18 10.16 21.46
C GLY A 201 -0.03 9.19 21.81
N THR A 202 -0.30 7.88 21.89
CA THR A 202 0.68 6.85 22.24
C THR A 202 1.26 6.12 21.03
N ASP A 203 0.64 6.26 19.86
CA ASP A 203 1.13 5.61 18.62
C ASP A 203 2.50 6.17 18.25
N ARG A 204 3.46 5.29 18.02
CA ARG A 204 4.84 5.63 17.60
C ARG A 204 5.43 4.52 16.73
N ALA A 205 6.23 4.93 15.77
CA ALA A 205 7.08 4.03 14.99
C ALA A 205 8.53 4.50 15.06
N ILE A 206 9.45 3.57 15.32
CA ILE A 206 10.88 3.80 15.18
C ILE A 206 11.26 3.41 13.75
N VAL A 207 11.76 4.37 12.99
CA VAL A 207 11.96 4.25 11.55
C VAL A 207 13.35 4.70 11.13
N ASP A 208 13.77 4.31 9.94
CA ASP A 208 14.97 4.88 9.33
C ASP A 208 14.77 6.38 9.01
N ALA A 209 15.86 7.14 9.02
CA ALA A 209 15.83 8.59 8.85
C ALA A 209 15.08 9.03 7.57
N GLU A 210 15.25 8.26 6.47
CA GLU A 210 14.55 8.51 5.21
C GLU A 210 13.03 8.54 5.35
N ILE A 211 12.47 7.64 6.14
CA ILE A 211 11.01 7.59 6.36
C ILE A 211 10.56 8.80 7.20
N ALA A 212 11.31 9.13 8.26
CA ALA A 212 11.00 10.31 9.08
C ALA A 212 11.06 11.61 8.26
N ASP A 213 12.06 11.74 7.37
CA ASP A 213 12.20 12.87 6.46
C ASP A 213 11.08 12.93 5.42
N THR A 214 10.67 11.79 4.88
CA THR A 214 9.51 11.69 3.99
C THR A 214 8.23 12.22 4.66
N ILE A 215 7.97 11.82 5.89
CA ILE A 215 6.79 12.25 6.64
C ILE A 215 6.86 13.76 6.93
N ARG A 216 8.04 14.27 7.30
CA ARG A 216 8.25 15.70 7.54
C ARG A 216 8.02 16.50 6.26
N ALA A 217 8.62 16.11 5.15
CA ALA A 217 8.47 16.78 3.86
C ALA A 217 6.99 16.78 3.39
N PHE A 218 6.27 15.68 3.58
CA PHE A 218 4.84 15.61 3.28
C PHE A 218 4.04 16.61 4.13
N ALA A 219 4.26 16.65 5.44
CA ALA A 219 3.54 17.53 6.34
C ALA A 219 3.84 19.02 6.06
N GLU A 220 5.10 19.37 5.93
CA GLU A 220 5.54 20.76 5.64
C GLU A 220 5.01 21.26 4.30
N GLY A 221 5.09 20.44 3.25
CA GLY A 221 4.58 20.81 1.92
C GLY A 221 3.07 21.10 1.94
N LEU A 222 2.30 20.32 2.71
CA LEU A 222 0.86 20.58 2.85
C LEU A 222 0.56 21.77 3.76
N LEU A 223 1.31 21.98 4.83
CA LEU A 223 1.17 23.17 5.70
C LEU A 223 1.38 24.46 4.92
N GLN A 224 2.37 24.49 4.03
CA GLN A 224 2.63 25.64 3.15
C GLN A 224 1.49 25.88 2.13
N SER A 225 0.72 24.86 1.79
CA SER A 225 -0.42 24.94 0.86
C SER A 225 -1.71 25.44 1.51
N LEU A 226 -1.76 25.61 2.83
CA LEU A 226 -2.95 26.09 3.53
C LEU A 226 -3.09 27.62 3.38
N PRO A 227 -4.34 28.16 3.29
CA PRO A 227 -5.62 27.43 3.29
C PRO A 227 -5.88 26.67 1.99
N ASN A 228 -6.49 25.48 2.07
CA ASN A 228 -6.76 24.63 0.93
C ASN A 228 -8.19 24.06 0.97
N GLN A 229 -9.09 24.66 0.18
CA GLN A 229 -10.49 24.26 0.14
C GLN A 229 -10.67 22.79 -0.29
N SER A 230 -9.90 22.32 -1.26
CA SER A 230 -9.95 20.92 -1.71
C SER A 230 -9.62 19.91 -0.60
N LEU A 231 -8.74 20.29 0.34
CA LEU A 231 -8.45 19.48 1.53
C LEU A 231 -9.62 19.49 2.51
N GLN A 232 -10.16 20.66 2.80
CA GLN A 232 -11.29 20.82 3.72
C GLN A 232 -12.51 20.02 3.24
N ASP A 233 -12.83 20.09 1.96
CA ASP A 233 -13.94 19.36 1.35
C ASP A 233 -13.72 17.84 1.38
N ALA A 234 -12.51 17.38 1.03
CA ALA A 234 -12.18 15.96 0.99
C ALA A 234 -12.21 15.29 2.36
N LEU A 235 -11.82 16.03 3.40
CA LEU A 235 -11.75 15.54 4.78
C LEU A 235 -12.98 15.92 5.61
N ARG A 236 -13.82 16.81 5.09
CA ARG A 236 -14.96 17.43 5.82
C ARG A 236 -14.50 18.01 7.16
N SER A 237 -13.35 18.68 7.14
CA SER A 237 -12.67 19.20 8.31
C SER A 237 -12.30 20.66 8.13
N SER A 238 -12.22 21.41 9.23
CA SER A 238 -11.76 22.79 9.21
C SER A 238 -10.26 22.88 8.92
N GLU A 239 -9.81 24.04 8.44
CA GLU A 239 -8.36 24.30 8.27
C GLU A 239 -7.60 24.08 9.56
N ALA A 240 -8.13 24.54 10.70
CA ALA A 240 -7.50 24.37 12.01
C ALA A 240 -7.27 22.89 12.37
N ALA A 241 -8.27 22.03 12.11
CA ALA A 241 -8.13 20.59 12.34
C ALA A 241 -7.10 19.94 11.40
N ILE A 242 -7.09 20.36 10.11
CA ILE A 242 -6.10 19.86 9.15
C ILE A 242 -4.69 20.28 9.55
N ARG A 243 -4.51 21.53 9.97
CA ARG A 243 -3.23 22.05 10.47
C ARG A 243 -2.75 21.24 11.66
N MET A 244 -3.61 20.99 12.63
CA MET A 244 -3.29 20.18 13.81
C MET A 244 -2.85 18.76 13.42
N PHE A 245 -3.52 18.10 12.46
CA PHE A 245 -3.12 16.78 11.99
C PHE A 245 -1.75 16.79 11.29
N LEU A 246 -1.47 17.81 10.48
CA LEU A 246 -0.19 17.94 9.79
C LEU A 246 0.96 18.23 10.76
N GLU A 247 0.74 19.07 11.77
CA GLU A 247 1.73 19.39 12.81
C GLU A 247 2.02 18.16 13.70
N ALA A 248 0.99 17.36 14.01
CA ALA A 248 1.13 16.15 14.81
C ALA A 248 1.83 15.01 14.04
N LEU A 249 1.63 14.92 12.71
CA LEU A 249 2.03 13.78 11.90
C LEU A 249 3.51 13.38 12.07
N PRO A 250 4.50 14.29 12.02
CA PRO A 250 5.90 13.91 12.22
C PRO A 250 6.21 13.37 13.62
N THR A 251 5.41 13.74 14.62
CA THR A 251 5.65 13.30 16.02
C THR A 251 5.42 11.81 16.24
N TYR A 252 4.70 11.14 15.33
CA TYR A 252 4.46 9.70 15.39
C TYR A 252 5.65 8.86 14.89
N TYR A 253 6.67 9.50 14.30
CA TYR A 253 7.82 8.82 13.72
C TYR A 253 9.11 9.29 14.37
N THR A 254 9.85 8.36 14.97
CA THR A 254 11.15 8.61 15.57
C THR A 254 12.24 7.96 14.73
N ALA A 255 13.18 8.75 14.23
CA ALA A 255 14.30 8.19 13.49
C ALA A 255 15.19 7.35 14.39
N ARG A 256 15.66 6.21 13.90
CA ARG A 256 16.72 5.42 14.58
C ARG A 256 17.98 6.26 14.69
N GLN A 257 18.60 6.18 15.85
CA GLN A 257 19.93 6.75 16.10
C GLN A 257 21.02 5.85 15.52
#